data_25f96619f10c43f435fb3e6658c7449e
#
_entry.id   25f96619f10c43f435fb3e6658c7449e
#
_cell.length_a   1.000
_cell.length_b   1.000
_cell.length_c   1.000
_cell.angle_alpha   90.00
_cell.angle_beta   90.00
_cell.angle_gamma   90.00
#
_symmetry.space_group_name_H-M   'P 1'
#
loop_
_entity.id
_entity.type
_entity.pdbx_description
1 polymer ?
#
loop_
_entity_poly.entity_id
_entity_poly.type
_entity_poly.pdbx_seq_one_letter_code
_entity_poly.pdbx_strand_id
1 'polypeptide(L)'
;LKLDLHGWNTDFACWCSYKYLNSGPGSVAGAFVHERHHREKLPRFAGWWGHDKNERFLMEPEFKPMASAEAWQLSNAPVFSMAVHRAALDLFDRAGMDALRAKSEELTGYLAFVLKTISAAHGDPFTIITPDDPAQRGCQLSLLVRENGRALFDTLTRNGVVVDWREPDPSTSLRAGVIRMAPVPLYNSFEDVFRFGGILDNALRS
;
A
#
# COMPACT_ATOMS: atom_id res chain seq x y z
N LEU A 1 -1.30 2.12 8.98
CA LEU A 1 -1.06 3.38 9.68
C LEU A 1 -2.19 4.36 9.43
N LYS A 2 -2.62 5.06 10.46
CA LYS A 2 -3.52 6.19 10.34
C LYS A 2 -2.70 7.41 9.93
N LEU A 3 -3.05 8.04 8.82
CA LEU A 3 -2.35 9.21 8.31
C LEU A 3 -3.11 10.48 8.74
N ASP A 4 -2.37 11.45 9.24
CA ASP A 4 -2.87 12.79 9.56
C ASP A 4 -2.07 13.83 8.75
N LEU A 5 -2.29 13.83 7.43
CA LEU A 5 -1.54 14.69 6.52
C LEU A 5 -1.70 16.18 6.82
N HIS A 6 -2.88 16.57 7.30
CA HIS A 6 -3.13 17.95 7.70
C HIS A 6 -2.41 18.29 9.01
N GLY A 7 -2.58 17.47 10.08
CA GLY A 7 -1.94 17.70 11.37
C GLY A 7 -0.41 17.59 11.30
N TRP A 8 0.14 16.79 10.39
CA TRP A 8 1.58 16.73 10.12
C TRP A 8 2.10 17.88 9.27
N ASN A 9 1.22 18.78 8.83
CA ASN A 9 1.56 19.93 8.01
C ASN A 9 2.24 19.52 6.69
N THR A 10 1.82 18.41 6.10
CA THR A 10 2.35 17.89 4.84
C THR A 10 1.90 18.81 3.69
N ASP A 11 2.82 19.25 2.84
CA ASP A 11 2.50 20.13 1.70
C ASP A 11 1.68 19.41 0.64
N PHE A 12 2.21 18.28 0.16
CA PHE A 12 1.63 17.44 -0.89
C PHE A 12 1.82 15.97 -0.56
N ALA A 13 0.85 15.14 -0.91
CA ALA A 13 0.99 13.70 -0.91
C ALA A 13 0.27 13.09 -2.11
N CYS A 14 0.79 11.97 -2.61
CA CYS A 14 0.12 11.19 -3.64
C CYS A 14 0.26 9.70 -3.35
N TRP A 15 -0.73 8.93 -3.78
CA TRP A 15 -0.75 7.48 -3.56
C TRP A 15 -1.50 6.76 -4.67
N CYS A 16 -1.15 5.50 -4.89
CA CYS A 16 -1.91 4.63 -5.75
C CYS A 16 -3.09 4.00 -4.99
N SER A 17 -4.20 3.76 -5.70
CA SER A 17 -5.40 3.14 -5.12
C SER A 17 -5.54 1.64 -5.40
N TYR A 18 -4.78 1.11 -6.37
CA TYR A 18 -4.88 -0.29 -6.80
C TYR A 18 -4.20 -1.31 -5.87
N LYS A 19 -3.51 -0.86 -4.82
CA LYS A 19 -2.87 -1.71 -3.82
C LYS A 19 -3.77 -1.88 -2.60
N TYR A 20 -3.45 -1.21 -1.49
CA TYR A 20 -4.18 -1.34 -0.23
C TYR A 20 -5.67 -0.99 -0.34
N LEU A 21 -6.03 -0.01 -1.16
CA LEU A 21 -7.43 0.40 -1.36
C LEU A 21 -8.22 -0.50 -2.31
N ASN A 22 -7.61 -1.55 -2.88
CA ASN A 22 -8.27 -2.60 -3.68
C ASN A 22 -9.08 -2.10 -4.88
N SER A 23 -8.69 -0.97 -5.48
CA SER A 23 -9.44 -0.37 -6.60
C SER A 23 -9.15 -1.02 -7.96
N GLY A 24 -8.35 -2.09 -7.99
CA GLY A 24 -8.02 -2.85 -9.20
C GLY A 24 -6.95 -2.20 -10.09
N PRO A 25 -6.35 -2.99 -10.99
CA PRO A 25 -5.34 -2.51 -11.93
C PRO A 25 -5.87 -1.38 -12.81
N GLY A 26 -5.03 -0.37 -13.07
CA GLY A 26 -5.42 0.79 -13.88
C GLY A 26 -6.34 1.80 -13.18
N SER A 27 -6.58 1.64 -11.89
CA SER A 27 -7.37 2.58 -11.11
C SER A 27 -6.67 3.93 -10.93
N VAL A 28 -7.46 4.96 -10.62
CA VAL A 28 -6.99 6.31 -10.38
C VAL A 28 -6.13 6.40 -9.13
N ALA A 29 -5.20 7.35 -9.12
CA ALA A 29 -4.43 7.73 -7.93
C ALA A 29 -5.18 8.78 -7.10
N GLY A 30 -4.77 8.93 -5.84
CA GLY A 30 -5.20 10.04 -4.99
C GLY A 30 -4.09 11.07 -4.83
N ALA A 31 -4.47 12.32 -4.61
CA ALA A 31 -3.57 13.40 -4.25
C ALA A 31 -4.15 14.22 -3.10
N PHE A 32 -3.26 14.66 -2.23
CA PHE A 32 -3.54 15.63 -1.17
C PHE A 32 -2.74 16.89 -1.43
N VAL A 33 -3.38 18.03 -1.28
CA VAL A 33 -2.75 19.36 -1.29
C VAL A 33 -3.22 20.07 -0.03
N HIS A 34 -2.28 20.51 0.78
CA HIS A 34 -2.63 21.21 2.01
C HIS A 34 -3.36 22.54 1.71
N GLU A 35 -4.37 22.85 2.48
CA GLU A 35 -5.23 24.04 2.26
C GLU A 35 -4.46 25.35 2.20
N ARG A 36 -3.30 25.47 2.86
CA ARG A 36 -2.44 26.66 2.79
C ARG A 36 -2.01 26.99 1.36
N HIS A 37 -1.92 25.99 0.48
CA HIS A 37 -1.53 26.14 -0.93
C HIS A 37 -2.69 26.35 -1.89
N HIS A 38 -3.94 26.28 -1.42
CA HIS A 38 -5.11 26.36 -2.30
C HIS A 38 -5.23 27.73 -3.01
N ARG A 39 -4.75 28.80 -2.37
CA ARG A 39 -4.81 30.18 -2.90
C ARG A 39 -3.47 30.73 -3.32
N GLU A 40 -2.40 29.98 -3.17
CA GLU A 40 -1.06 30.40 -3.56
C GLU A 40 -0.86 30.31 -5.07
N LYS A 41 -0.11 31.28 -5.61
CA LYS A 41 0.32 31.28 -7.02
C LYS A 41 1.55 30.39 -7.21
N LEU A 42 1.39 29.09 -6.98
CA LEU A 42 2.45 28.11 -7.20
C LEU A 42 2.60 27.79 -8.69
N PRO A 43 3.82 27.50 -9.16
CA PRO A 43 4.04 26.95 -10.49
C PRO A 43 3.24 25.64 -10.65
N ARG A 44 2.37 25.58 -11.65
CA ARG A 44 1.58 24.40 -11.98
C ARG A 44 1.22 24.38 -13.45
N PHE A 45 0.95 23.23 -14.00
CA PHE A 45 0.34 23.13 -15.31
C PHE A 45 -1.11 23.62 -15.24
N ALA A 46 -1.48 24.49 -16.17
CA ALA A 46 -2.87 24.90 -16.35
C ALA A 46 -3.66 23.73 -16.96
N GLY A 47 -4.72 23.36 -16.30
CA GLY A 47 -5.61 22.29 -16.74
C GLY A 47 -7.05 22.75 -16.76
N TRP A 48 -7.75 22.44 -17.83
CA TRP A 48 -9.12 22.86 -18.02
C TRP A 48 -10.03 22.45 -16.86
N TRP A 49 -9.82 21.23 -16.31
CA TRP A 49 -10.65 20.73 -15.24
C TRP A 49 -10.35 21.40 -13.88
N GLY A 50 -9.13 21.89 -13.70
CA GLY A 50 -8.73 22.68 -12.52
C GLY A 50 -9.14 24.16 -12.57
N HIS A 51 -9.68 24.63 -13.68
CA HIS A 51 -10.18 25.99 -13.85
C HIS A 51 -11.49 26.21 -13.07
N ASP A 52 -11.77 27.44 -12.66
CA ASP A 52 -13.02 27.81 -11.98
C ASP A 52 -14.24 27.30 -12.75
N LYS A 53 -15.14 26.62 -12.04
CA LYS A 53 -16.30 25.93 -12.64
C LYS A 53 -17.27 26.89 -13.33
N ASN A 54 -17.35 28.15 -12.88
CA ASN A 54 -18.25 29.14 -13.45
C ASN A 54 -17.72 29.74 -14.77
N GLU A 55 -16.40 29.73 -14.97
CA GLU A 55 -15.72 30.39 -16.09
C GLU A 55 -15.10 29.39 -17.08
N ARG A 56 -14.99 28.13 -16.72
CA ARG A 56 -14.34 27.06 -17.48
C ARG A 56 -14.75 27.00 -18.95
N PHE A 57 -16.02 27.27 -19.25
CA PHE A 57 -16.58 27.20 -20.61
C PHE A 57 -16.57 28.56 -21.33
N LEU A 58 -16.11 29.63 -20.69
CA LEU A 58 -15.97 30.94 -21.32
C LEU A 58 -14.73 31.05 -22.22
N MET A 59 -13.81 30.06 -22.09
CA MET A 59 -12.55 29.99 -22.86
C MET A 59 -11.67 31.23 -22.70
N GLU A 60 -11.65 31.78 -21.48
CA GLU A 60 -10.80 32.93 -21.14
C GLU A 60 -9.32 32.58 -21.28
N PRO A 61 -8.46 33.54 -21.70
CA PRO A 61 -7.04 33.28 -21.94
C PRO A 61 -6.24 33.02 -20.65
N GLU A 62 -6.74 33.47 -19.50
CA GLU A 62 -6.06 33.32 -18.23
C GLU A 62 -6.60 32.14 -17.43
N PHE A 63 -5.69 31.36 -16.88
CA PHE A 63 -6.05 30.28 -15.98
C PHE A 63 -6.44 30.80 -14.59
N LYS A 64 -7.68 30.53 -14.19
CA LYS A 64 -8.19 30.83 -12.85
C LYS A 64 -8.35 29.52 -12.08
N PRO A 65 -7.37 29.12 -11.25
CA PRO A 65 -7.44 27.86 -10.51
C PRO A 65 -8.54 27.90 -9.46
N MET A 66 -9.24 26.75 -9.27
CA MET A 66 -10.11 26.56 -8.12
C MET A 66 -9.30 26.69 -6.82
N ALA A 67 -9.92 27.22 -5.75
CA ALA A 67 -9.29 27.35 -4.45
C ALA A 67 -9.38 26.02 -3.65
N SER A 68 -8.86 24.95 -4.23
CA SER A 68 -8.88 23.59 -3.66
C SER A 68 -7.81 22.72 -4.33
N ALA A 69 -7.63 21.48 -3.85
CA ALA A 69 -6.77 20.49 -4.52
C ALA A 69 -7.19 20.20 -5.98
N GLU A 70 -8.47 20.43 -6.33
CA GLU A 70 -8.97 20.26 -7.70
C GLU A 70 -8.22 21.16 -8.72
N ALA A 71 -7.60 22.28 -8.27
CA ALA A 71 -6.81 23.15 -9.14
C ALA A 71 -5.62 22.46 -9.82
N TRP A 72 -5.20 21.30 -9.33
CA TRP A 72 -4.13 20.48 -9.90
C TRP A 72 -4.65 19.42 -10.90
N GLN A 73 -5.96 19.33 -11.11
CA GLN A 73 -6.54 18.40 -12.06
C GLN A 73 -6.46 18.98 -13.49
N LEU A 74 -5.73 18.29 -14.37
CA LEU A 74 -5.47 18.78 -15.73
C LEU A 74 -6.63 18.54 -16.68
N SER A 75 -7.28 17.37 -16.59
CA SER A 75 -8.31 16.96 -17.52
C SER A 75 -9.40 16.14 -16.83
N ASN A 76 -10.35 15.63 -17.62
CA ASN A 76 -11.43 14.78 -17.15
C ASN A 76 -10.91 13.54 -16.42
N ALA A 77 -11.56 13.18 -15.33
CA ALA A 77 -11.29 11.92 -14.67
C ALA A 77 -11.78 10.72 -15.52
N PRO A 78 -11.06 9.59 -15.52
CA PRO A 78 -11.48 8.38 -16.21
C PRO A 78 -12.68 7.75 -15.49
N VAL A 79 -13.87 7.92 -16.04
CA VAL A 79 -15.16 7.61 -15.38
C VAL A 79 -15.24 6.17 -14.87
N PHE A 80 -14.86 5.18 -15.68
CA PHE A 80 -14.92 3.77 -15.26
C PHE A 80 -13.96 3.46 -14.11
N SER A 81 -12.72 3.95 -14.18
CA SER A 81 -11.74 3.77 -13.09
C SER A 81 -12.18 4.47 -11.82
N MET A 82 -12.84 5.63 -11.93
CA MET A 82 -13.44 6.33 -10.79
C MET A 82 -14.60 5.55 -10.17
N ALA A 83 -15.45 4.92 -10.99
CA ALA A 83 -16.56 4.10 -10.49
C ALA A 83 -16.05 2.88 -9.71
N VAL A 84 -15.03 2.19 -10.22
CA VAL A 84 -14.38 1.06 -9.52
C VAL A 84 -13.74 1.52 -8.22
N HIS A 85 -13.02 2.65 -8.25
CA HIS A 85 -12.42 3.23 -7.05
C HIS A 85 -13.48 3.60 -5.99
N ARG A 86 -14.60 4.20 -6.40
CA ARG A 86 -15.73 4.53 -5.52
C ARG A 86 -16.29 3.27 -4.85
N ALA A 87 -16.53 2.20 -5.62
CA ALA A 87 -17.03 0.94 -5.07
C ALA A 87 -16.08 0.34 -4.01
N ALA A 88 -14.76 0.43 -4.23
CA ALA A 88 -13.77 0.01 -3.24
C ALA A 88 -13.84 0.88 -1.98
N LEU A 89 -13.88 2.21 -2.11
CA LEU A 89 -13.97 3.12 -0.98
C LEU A 89 -15.24 2.91 -0.14
N ASP A 90 -16.39 2.62 -0.77
CA ASP A 90 -17.64 2.32 -0.07
C ASP A 90 -17.51 1.07 0.84
N LEU A 91 -16.61 0.12 0.51
CA LEU A 91 -16.28 -1.02 1.39
C LEU A 91 -15.44 -0.58 2.59
N PHE A 92 -14.44 0.27 2.37
CA PHE A 92 -13.61 0.82 3.44
C PHE A 92 -14.42 1.71 4.40
N ASP A 93 -15.33 2.53 3.88
CA ASP A 93 -16.22 3.37 4.68
C ASP A 93 -17.14 2.53 5.58
N ARG A 94 -17.66 1.41 5.06
CA ARG A 94 -18.50 0.48 5.86
C ARG A 94 -17.69 -0.25 6.92
N ALA A 95 -16.44 -0.63 6.64
CA ALA A 95 -15.58 -1.32 7.58
C ALA A 95 -15.03 -0.38 8.66
N GLY A 96 -14.73 0.85 8.29
CA GLY A 96 -14.09 1.87 9.14
C GLY A 96 -12.60 1.65 9.30
N MET A 97 -11.82 2.72 9.11
CA MET A 97 -10.35 2.64 9.15
C MET A 97 -9.81 2.27 10.52
N ASP A 98 -10.45 2.65 11.61
CA ASP A 98 -10.00 2.31 12.95
C ASP A 98 -10.16 0.80 13.24
N ALA A 99 -11.27 0.18 12.82
CA ALA A 99 -11.48 -1.26 12.93
C ALA A 99 -10.51 -2.05 12.04
N LEU A 100 -10.28 -1.58 10.81
CA LEU A 100 -9.29 -2.18 9.90
C LEU A 100 -7.87 -2.08 10.48
N ARG A 101 -7.54 -0.96 11.11
CA ARG A 101 -6.23 -0.79 11.76
C ARG A 101 -6.06 -1.74 12.93
N ALA A 102 -7.03 -1.84 13.83
CA ALA A 102 -7.01 -2.76 14.95
C ALA A 102 -6.81 -4.22 14.47
N LYS A 103 -7.62 -4.68 13.52
CA LYS A 103 -7.46 -6.02 12.93
C LYS A 103 -6.09 -6.20 12.25
N SER A 104 -5.56 -5.17 11.58
CA SER A 104 -4.24 -5.21 10.95
C SER A 104 -3.12 -5.42 11.96
N GLU A 105 -3.19 -4.77 13.12
CA GLU A 105 -2.20 -4.93 14.19
C GLU A 105 -2.20 -6.35 14.77
N GLU A 106 -3.37 -6.88 15.06
CA GLU A 106 -3.52 -8.25 15.55
C GLU A 106 -3.08 -9.28 14.51
N LEU A 107 -3.52 -9.13 13.26
CA LEU A 107 -3.23 -10.07 12.18
C LEU A 107 -1.74 -10.10 11.84
N THR A 108 -1.07 -8.94 11.79
CA THR A 108 0.37 -8.87 11.56
C THR A 108 1.18 -9.27 12.78
N GLY A 109 0.67 -9.05 14.00
CA GLY A 109 1.24 -9.56 15.23
C GLY A 109 1.23 -11.09 15.24
N TYR A 110 0.12 -11.70 14.86
CA TYR A 110 0.02 -13.14 14.73
C TYR A 110 0.95 -13.70 13.64
N LEU A 111 1.01 -13.04 12.48
CA LEU A 111 1.96 -13.42 11.43
C LEU A 111 3.42 -13.35 11.93
N ALA A 112 3.80 -12.30 12.64
CA ALA A 112 5.13 -12.17 13.20
C ALA A 112 5.45 -13.28 14.22
N PHE A 113 4.48 -13.65 15.06
CA PHE A 113 4.60 -14.76 15.99
C PHE A 113 4.84 -16.09 15.26
N VAL A 114 4.01 -16.41 14.25
CA VAL A 114 4.14 -17.63 13.43
C VAL A 114 5.52 -17.68 12.77
N LEU A 115 5.96 -16.57 12.15
CA LEU A 115 7.26 -16.48 11.51
C LEU A 115 8.43 -16.68 12.48
N LYS A 116 8.41 -16.05 13.65
CA LYS A 116 9.46 -16.19 14.68
C LYS A 116 9.51 -17.64 15.19
N THR A 117 8.37 -18.27 15.40
CA THR A 117 8.28 -19.67 15.84
C THR A 117 8.87 -20.64 14.81
N ILE A 118 8.53 -20.47 13.53
CA ILE A 118 9.06 -21.30 12.45
C ILE A 118 10.56 -21.03 12.26
N SER A 119 11.00 -19.78 12.27
CA SER A 119 12.41 -19.42 12.13
C SER A 119 13.27 -20.13 13.18
N ALA A 120 12.88 -20.05 14.45
CA ALA A 120 13.59 -20.71 15.55
C ALA A 120 13.62 -22.24 15.40
N ALA A 121 12.57 -22.86 14.88
CA ALA A 121 12.53 -24.30 14.65
C ALA A 121 13.44 -24.79 13.51
N HIS A 122 13.84 -23.90 12.60
CA HIS A 122 14.64 -24.20 11.42
C HIS A 122 16.04 -23.57 11.42
N GLY A 123 16.54 -23.09 12.58
CA GLY A 123 17.88 -22.52 12.69
C GLY A 123 18.03 -21.13 12.06
N ASP A 124 16.97 -20.33 12.11
CA ASP A 124 16.91 -18.93 11.69
C ASP A 124 17.25 -18.67 10.21
N PRO A 125 16.56 -19.32 9.26
CA PRO A 125 16.82 -19.21 7.83
C PRO A 125 16.50 -17.81 7.27
N PHE A 126 15.74 -17.01 7.97
CA PHE A 126 15.37 -15.65 7.58
C PHE A 126 15.28 -14.70 8.79
N THR A 127 15.31 -13.42 8.51
CA THR A 127 15.14 -12.34 9.49
C THR A 127 13.98 -11.44 9.08
N ILE A 128 13.09 -11.10 10.02
CA ILE A 128 12.06 -10.08 9.81
C ILE A 128 12.75 -8.71 9.88
N ILE A 129 12.78 -7.98 8.76
CA ILE A 129 13.40 -6.64 8.68
C ILE A 129 12.40 -5.50 8.88
N THR A 130 11.11 -5.79 8.95
CA THR A 130 10.07 -4.82 9.30
C THR A 130 10.13 -4.52 10.80
N PRO A 131 9.98 -3.27 11.23
CA PRO A 131 9.96 -2.91 12.65
C PRO A 131 8.96 -3.73 13.46
N ASP A 132 9.34 -4.15 14.66
CA ASP A 132 8.47 -4.89 15.58
C ASP A 132 7.32 -4.02 16.13
N ASP A 133 7.56 -2.72 16.30
CA ASP A 133 6.56 -1.77 16.78
C ASP A 133 5.44 -1.58 15.75
N PRO A 134 4.17 -1.94 16.07
CA PRO A 134 3.03 -1.72 15.18
C PRO A 134 2.84 -0.27 14.74
N ALA A 135 3.26 0.70 15.57
CA ALA A 135 3.15 2.13 15.22
C ALA A 135 4.07 2.53 14.05
N GLN A 136 5.11 1.74 13.77
CA GLN A 136 6.10 2.00 12.72
C GLN A 136 5.86 1.19 11.43
N ARG A 137 4.80 0.38 11.38
CA ARG A 137 4.51 -0.48 10.23
C ARG A 137 3.03 -0.51 9.85
N GLY A 138 2.76 -0.84 8.59
CA GLY A 138 1.43 -1.18 8.09
C GLY A 138 1.15 -2.68 8.21
N CYS A 139 0.39 -3.23 7.25
CA CYS A 139 0.06 -4.66 7.21
C CYS A 139 1.13 -5.54 6.56
N GLN A 140 2.23 -4.98 6.05
CA GLN A 140 3.28 -5.74 5.40
C GLN A 140 4.38 -6.15 6.39
N LEU A 141 4.82 -7.41 6.31
CA LEU A 141 6.08 -7.88 6.87
C LEU A 141 7.02 -8.30 5.73
N SER A 142 8.31 -8.07 5.93
CA SER A 142 9.37 -8.37 4.97
C SER A 142 10.39 -9.29 5.60
N LEU A 143 10.66 -10.41 4.95
CA LEU A 143 11.64 -11.40 5.37
C LEU A 143 12.89 -11.28 4.52
N LEU A 144 14.02 -11.01 5.14
CA LEU A 144 15.33 -11.16 4.51
C LEU A 144 15.71 -12.64 4.58
N VAL A 145 15.74 -13.30 3.45
CA VAL A 145 16.16 -14.69 3.31
C VAL A 145 17.58 -14.71 2.76
N ARG A 146 18.52 -15.26 3.51
CA ARG A 146 19.95 -15.18 3.19
C ARG A 146 20.38 -16.18 2.12
N GLU A 147 19.81 -17.36 2.14
CA GLU A 147 20.15 -18.46 1.23
C GLU A 147 18.87 -19.08 0.66
N ASN A 148 18.92 -19.51 -0.58
CA ASN A 148 17.81 -20.19 -1.26
C ASN A 148 16.48 -19.44 -1.27
N GLY A 149 16.46 -18.11 -1.04
CA GLY A 149 15.25 -17.31 -0.92
C GLY A 149 14.37 -17.39 -2.16
N ARG A 150 14.95 -17.45 -3.35
CA ARG A 150 14.19 -17.61 -4.59
C ARG A 150 13.50 -18.97 -4.67
N ALA A 151 14.19 -20.05 -4.29
CA ALA A 151 13.60 -21.39 -4.26
C ALA A 151 12.45 -21.49 -3.24
N LEU A 152 12.62 -20.86 -2.07
CA LEU A 152 11.56 -20.75 -1.07
C LEU A 152 10.34 -20.01 -1.62
N PHE A 153 10.54 -18.84 -2.24
CA PHE A 153 9.47 -18.06 -2.88
C PHE A 153 8.73 -18.87 -3.94
N ASP A 154 9.46 -19.57 -4.83
CA ASP A 154 8.88 -20.39 -5.89
C ASP A 154 8.08 -21.59 -5.28
N THR A 155 8.54 -22.15 -4.16
CA THR A 155 7.83 -23.21 -3.44
C THR A 155 6.54 -22.69 -2.81
N LEU A 156 6.56 -21.53 -2.15
CA LEU A 156 5.38 -20.87 -1.61
C LEU A 156 4.36 -20.59 -2.72
N THR A 157 4.80 -20.06 -3.85
CA THR A 157 3.94 -19.76 -5.01
C THR A 157 3.28 -21.02 -5.57
N ARG A 158 4.03 -22.13 -5.72
CA ARG A 158 3.47 -23.42 -6.15
C ARG A 158 2.41 -23.97 -5.20
N ASN A 159 2.50 -23.63 -3.93
CA ASN A 159 1.51 -24.02 -2.91
C ASN A 159 0.38 -22.98 -2.72
N GLY A 160 0.20 -22.05 -3.68
CA GLY A 160 -0.91 -21.10 -3.69
C GLY A 160 -0.74 -19.90 -2.77
N VAL A 161 0.47 -19.66 -2.24
CA VAL A 161 0.77 -18.46 -1.45
C VAL A 161 1.17 -17.32 -2.38
N VAL A 162 0.39 -16.24 -2.36
CA VAL A 162 0.66 -15.03 -3.15
C VAL A 162 1.43 -14.03 -2.30
N VAL A 163 2.73 -13.98 -2.51
CA VAL A 163 3.66 -13.03 -1.87
C VAL A 163 4.52 -12.37 -2.93
N ASP A 164 5.33 -11.38 -2.56
CA ASP A 164 6.14 -10.62 -3.50
C ASP A 164 7.63 -10.88 -3.22
N TRP A 165 8.41 -11.12 -4.28
CA TRP A 165 9.84 -11.31 -4.24
C TRP A 165 10.58 -10.06 -4.68
N ARG A 166 11.60 -9.68 -3.92
CA ARG A 166 12.55 -8.63 -4.31
C ARG A 166 13.95 -9.19 -4.38
N GLU A 167 14.55 -9.06 -5.55
CA GLU A 167 15.95 -9.36 -5.76
C GLU A 167 16.82 -8.42 -4.92
N PRO A 168 17.95 -8.91 -4.41
CA PRO A 168 18.95 -8.03 -3.80
C PRO A 168 19.51 -7.09 -4.88
N ASP A 169 20.06 -5.97 -4.44
CA ASP A 169 20.81 -5.08 -5.33
C ASP A 169 21.95 -5.88 -5.99
N PRO A 170 22.04 -5.92 -7.34
CA PRO A 170 23.09 -6.65 -8.04
C PRO A 170 24.51 -6.20 -7.67
N SER A 171 24.68 -4.99 -7.14
CA SER A 171 25.96 -4.46 -6.65
C SER A 171 26.39 -5.04 -5.31
N THR A 172 25.48 -5.73 -4.58
CA THR A 172 25.81 -6.38 -3.31
C THR A 172 26.21 -7.83 -3.54
N SER A 173 27.23 -8.29 -2.82
CA SER A 173 27.67 -9.71 -2.83
C SER A 173 26.67 -10.63 -2.10
N LEU A 174 25.56 -10.10 -1.59
CA LEU A 174 24.57 -10.84 -0.84
C LEU A 174 23.64 -11.59 -1.82
N ARG A 175 23.65 -12.92 -1.75
CA ARG A 175 22.63 -13.77 -2.40
C ARG A 175 21.26 -13.71 -1.68
N ALA A 176 21.10 -12.76 -0.79
CA ALA A 176 19.92 -12.57 0.01
C ALA A 176 18.82 -11.88 -0.80
N GLY A 177 17.62 -12.39 -0.76
CA GLY A 177 16.43 -11.74 -1.31
C GLY A 177 15.41 -11.43 -0.24
N VAL A 178 14.38 -10.67 -0.57
CA VAL A 178 13.33 -10.29 0.35
C VAL A 178 11.99 -10.84 -0.12
N ILE A 179 11.34 -11.63 0.74
CA ILE A 179 9.95 -12.04 0.57
C ILE A 179 9.07 -11.07 1.36
N ARG A 180 8.14 -10.40 0.66
CA ARG A 180 7.19 -9.47 1.28
C ARG A 180 5.81 -10.09 1.31
N MET A 181 5.16 -10.06 2.45
CA MET A 181 3.83 -10.57 2.68
C MET A 181 2.97 -9.52 3.40
N ALA A 182 1.74 -9.36 2.97
CA ALA A 182 0.86 -8.33 3.47
C ALA A 182 -0.55 -8.90 3.69
N PRO A 183 -0.85 -9.46 4.86
CA PRO A 183 -2.21 -9.86 5.17
C PRO A 183 -3.09 -8.62 5.31
N VAL A 184 -3.92 -8.39 4.31
CA VAL A 184 -4.79 -7.22 4.22
C VAL A 184 -6.00 -7.41 5.13
N PRO A 185 -6.26 -6.51 6.10
CA PRO A 185 -7.31 -6.71 7.10
C PRO A 185 -8.72 -6.76 6.50
N LEU A 186 -8.94 -6.18 5.32
CA LEU A 186 -10.26 -6.16 4.69
C LEU A 186 -10.71 -7.57 4.27
N TYR A 187 -9.81 -8.43 3.80
CA TYR A 187 -10.18 -9.75 3.26
C TYR A 187 -9.37 -10.93 3.79
N ASN A 188 -8.18 -10.74 4.36
CA ASN A 188 -7.45 -11.84 4.96
C ASN A 188 -7.93 -12.14 6.40
N SER A 189 -7.80 -13.41 6.78
CA SER A 189 -8.18 -13.95 8.07
C SER A 189 -6.97 -14.49 8.85
N PHE A 190 -7.18 -14.80 10.14
CA PHE A 190 -6.18 -15.50 10.95
C PHE A 190 -5.94 -16.92 10.43
N GLU A 191 -6.96 -17.55 9.87
CA GLU A 191 -6.86 -18.86 9.22
C GLU A 191 -5.90 -18.83 8.03
N ASP A 192 -5.92 -17.76 7.22
CA ASP A 192 -4.97 -17.60 6.11
C ASP A 192 -3.53 -17.56 6.61
N VAL A 193 -3.28 -16.86 7.71
CA VAL A 193 -1.96 -16.79 8.34
C VAL A 193 -1.54 -18.16 8.92
N PHE A 194 -2.45 -18.88 9.55
CA PHE A 194 -2.19 -20.21 10.07
C PHE A 194 -1.82 -21.19 8.95
N ARG A 195 -2.61 -21.22 7.88
CA ARG A 195 -2.36 -22.06 6.70
C ARG A 195 -1.03 -21.71 6.02
N PHE A 196 -0.74 -20.42 5.89
CA PHE A 196 0.55 -19.94 5.38
C PHE A 196 1.70 -20.49 6.24
N GLY A 197 1.59 -20.43 7.57
CA GLY A 197 2.59 -20.98 8.49
C GLY A 197 2.88 -22.44 8.22
N GLY A 198 1.85 -23.28 8.06
CA GLY A 198 2.02 -24.71 7.73
C GLY A 198 2.71 -24.94 6.39
N ILE A 199 2.40 -24.14 5.37
CA ILE A 199 3.06 -24.20 4.05
C ILE A 199 4.53 -23.80 4.17
N LEU A 200 4.83 -22.72 4.90
CA LEU A 200 6.20 -22.24 5.11
C LEU A 200 7.06 -23.27 5.87
N ASP A 201 6.51 -23.84 6.95
CA ASP A 201 7.20 -24.88 7.74
C ASP A 201 7.56 -26.10 6.88
N ASN A 202 6.62 -26.57 6.05
CA ASN A 202 6.86 -27.66 5.12
C ASN A 202 7.89 -27.30 4.03
N ALA A 203 7.87 -26.07 3.51
CA ALA A 203 8.80 -25.61 2.50
C ALA A 203 10.25 -25.49 3.02
N LEU A 204 10.45 -25.28 4.31
CA LEU A 204 11.77 -25.19 4.94
C LEU A 204 12.33 -26.58 5.31
N ARG A 205 11.49 -27.63 5.32
CA ARG A 205 11.93 -29.04 5.55
C ARG A 205 12.41 -29.71 4.27
N SER A 206 12.03 -29.20 3.11
CA SER A 206 12.32 -29.79 1.79
C SER A 206 13.63 -29.26 1.22
#